data_af3fc314d20ec29820699b0780795f3e
#
_entry.id   af3fc314d20ec29820699b0780795f3e
#
_cell.length_a   1.000
_cell.length_b   1.000
_cell.length_c   1.000
_cell.angle_alpha   90.00
_cell.angle_beta   90.00
_cell.angle_gamma   90.00
#
_symmetry.space_group_name_H-M   'P 1'
#
loop_
_entity.id
_entity.type
_entity.pdbx_description
1 polymer ?
#
loop_
_entity_poly.entity_id
_entity_poly.type
_entity_poly.pdbx_seq_one_letter_code
_entity_poly.pdbx_strand_id
1 'polypeptide(L)'
;KNLDTLTSFEELSKVAEVDLTKVMSGENGAERVKKYSTPMAEGLAYNYAAKKVDDNTLAALAKLAEEAQLSEKFAALYNGEVVNTGEKRLVLHHMTRGQLGDAVEADGVDKRSFYVEQQNRIADFANKVHAGEITNAAGEKFTTVVQIGIGGSDLGPRAMYLALENWAKKNNTFKMEAKFISNVDPDD
;
A
#
# COMPACT_ATOMS: atom_id res chain seq x y z
N LYS A 1 5.69 0.32 24.62
CA LYS A 1 5.23 1.56 25.30
C LYS A 1 4.23 2.25 24.39
N ASN A 2 3.19 2.88 24.94
CA ASN A 2 2.28 3.74 24.19
C ASN A 2 2.99 5.05 23.86
N LEU A 3 2.63 5.68 22.73
CA LEU A 3 3.27 6.93 22.28
C LEU A 3 3.12 8.06 23.30
N ASP A 4 1.97 8.17 23.94
CA ASP A 4 1.64 9.17 24.95
C ASP A 4 2.44 9.04 26.26
N THR A 5 3.19 7.94 26.43
CA THR A 5 4.10 7.74 27.57
C THR A 5 5.56 8.08 27.23
N LEU A 6 5.85 8.54 26.01
CA LEU A 6 7.20 8.87 25.58
C LEU A 6 7.49 10.36 25.81
N THR A 7 8.67 10.67 26.34
CA THR A 7 9.11 12.05 26.55
C THR A 7 9.19 12.83 25.24
N SER A 8 9.69 12.21 24.20
CA SER A 8 9.76 12.80 22.85
C SER A 8 8.40 13.11 22.23
N PHE A 9 7.35 12.38 22.60
CA PHE A 9 5.97 12.71 22.17
C PHE A 9 5.48 13.99 22.86
N GLU A 10 5.78 14.16 24.15
CA GLU A 10 5.49 15.42 24.86
C GLU A 10 6.28 16.59 24.28
N GLU A 11 7.57 16.39 23.95
CA GLU A 11 8.38 17.42 23.27
C GLU A 11 7.80 17.81 21.90
N LEU A 12 7.39 16.84 21.09
CA LEU A 12 6.75 17.09 19.80
C LEU A 12 5.47 17.91 19.93
N SER A 13 4.67 17.67 20.96
CA SER A 13 3.44 18.41 21.21
C SER A 13 3.63 19.92 21.52
N LYS A 14 4.86 20.28 21.90
CA LYS A 14 5.26 21.67 22.24
C LYS A 14 5.91 22.40 21.06
N VAL A 15 6.16 21.71 19.94
CA VAL A 15 6.73 22.35 18.74
C VAL A 15 5.74 23.34 18.15
N ALA A 16 6.24 24.53 17.79
CA ALA A 16 5.41 25.58 17.21
C ALA A 16 4.80 25.15 15.87
N GLU A 17 3.55 25.48 15.66
CA GLU A 17 2.85 25.18 14.40
C GLU A 17 3.42 26.01 13.24
N VAL A 18 3.62 25.36 12.10
CA VAL A 18 4.11 26.00 10.88
C VAL A 18 2.95 26.64 10.11
N ASP A 19 3.04 27.94 9.88
CA ASP A 19 2.13 28.68 9.00
C ASP A 19 2.50 28.40 7.54
N LEU A 20 1.76 27.49 6.90
CA LEU A 20 2.00 27.10 5.50
C LEU A 20 1.82 28.27 4.52
N THR A 21 0.88 29.18 4.77
CA THR A 21 0.67 30.34 3.90
C THR A 21 1.92 31.20 3.84
N LYS A 22 2.54 31.42 5.00
CA LYS A 22 3.77 32.21 5.11
C LYS A 22 4.98 31.52 4.50
N VAL A 23 5.20 30.22 4.79
CA VAL A 23 6.41 29.50 4.36
C VAL A 23 6.34 29.03 2.91
N MET A 24 5.16 28.97 2.30
CA MET A 24 4.97 28.58 0.89
C MET A 24 4.86 29.77 -0.05
N SER A 25 4.89 31.03 0.44
CA SER A 25 4.78 32.21 -0.40
C SER A 25 6.14 32.71 -0.91
N GLY A 26 6.14 33.29 -2.13
CA GLY A 26 7.32 33.88 -2.74
C GLY A 26 8.46 32.91 -3.02
N GLU A 27 9.68 33.42 -3.01
CA GLU A 27 10.90 32.63 -3.27
C GLU A 27 11.11 31.53 -2.21
N ASN A 28 10.72 31.77 -0.97
CA ASN A 28 10.83 30.80 0.11
C ASN A 28 10.04 29.50 -0.18
N GLY A 29 8.91 29.60 -0.88
CA GLY A 29 8.11 28.44 -1.28
C GLY A 29 8.87 27.53 -2.24
N ALA A 30 9.56 28.10 -3.22
CA ALA A 30 10.34 27.32 -4.19
C ALA A 30 11.53 26.57 -3.52
N GLU A 31 12.24 27.23 -2.63
CA GLU A 31 13.33 26.61 -1.87
C GLU A 31 12.80 25.53 -0.91
N ARG A 32 11.67 25.77 -0.30
CA ARG A 32 10.99 24.79 0.58
C ARG A 32 10.60 23.53 -0.20
N VAL A 33 10.07 23.66 -1.43
CA VAL A 33 9.73 22.50 -2.27
C VAL A 33 10.96 21.65 -2.59
N LYS A 34 12.09 22.27 -2.85
CA LYS A 34 13.36 21.56 -3.08
C LYS A 34 13.86 20.88 -1.80
N LYS A 35 13.83 21.59 -0.67
CA LYS A 35 14.37 21.13 0.60
C LYS A 35 13.61 19.93 1.18
N TYR A 36 12.27 20.00 1.18
CA TYR A 36 11.42 18.97 1.78
C TYR A 36 10.97 17.93 0.76
N SER A 37 11.97 17.30 0.13
CA SER A 37 11.80 16.21 -0.82
C SER A 37 12.79 15.08 -0.52
N THR A 38 12.32 13.86 -0.56
CA THR A 38 13.13 12.66 -0.33
C THR A 38 13.01 11.72 -1.52
N PRO A 39 14.13 11.27 -2.11
CA PRO A 39 14.08 10.28 -3.16
C PRO A 39 13.46 8.96 -2.65
N MET A 40 12.68 8.34 -3.52
CA MET A 40 12.08 7.02 -3.33
C MET A 40 12.60 6.05 -4.41
N ALA A 41 11.99 4.87 -4.49
CA ALA A 41 12.32 3.89 -5.52
C ALA A 41 11.79 4.32 -6.91
N GLU A 42 12.39 3.76 -7.98
CA GLU A 42 11.94 3.87 -9.36
C GLU A 42 11.79 5.33 -9.87
N GLY A 43 12.65 6.22 -9.43
CA GLY A 43 12.65 7.63 -9.85
C GLY A 43 11.53 8.47 -9.22
N LEU A 44 10.76 7.93 -8.30
CA LEU A 44 9.80 8.67 -7.51
C LEU A 44 10.48 9.51 -6.44
N ALA A 45 9.86 10.60 -6.06
CA ALA A 45 10.25 11.39 -4.90
C ALA A 45 9.03 11.68 -4.03
N TYR A 46 9.20 11.58 -2.72
CA TYR A 46 8.19 12.04 -1.78
C TYR A 46 8.46 13.48 -1.39
N ASN A 47 7.59 14.38 -1.87
CA ASN A 47 7.66 15.79 -1.51
C ASN A 47 6.64 16.09 -0.41
N TYR A 48 7.14 16.63 0.70
CA TYR A 48 6.32 16.96 1.88
C TYR A 48 6.37 18.44 2.24
N ALA A 49 6.74 19.32 1.30
CA ALA A 49 6.79 20.76 1.51
C ALA A 49 5.45 21.37 1.94
N ALA A 50 4.32 20.79 1.52
CA ALA A 50 2.98 21.21 1.91
C ALA A 50 2.49 20.62 3.25
N LYS A 51 3.36 19.90 3.98
CA LYS A 51 3.05 19.48 5.36
C LYS A 51 3.43 20.59 6.34
N LYS A 52 2.74 20.68 7.46
CA LYS A 52 3.04 21.61 8.56
C LYS A 52 4.29 21.14 9.34
N VAL A 53 5.41 21.04 8.67
CA VAL A 53 6.69 20.65 9.27
C VAL A 53 7.78 21.64 8.92
N ASP A 54 8.70 21.81 9.81
CA ASP A 54 9.98 22.51 9.63
C ASP A 54 11.13 21.68 10.21
N ASP A 55 12.33 22.21 10.24
CA ASP A 55 13.49 21.48 10.76
C ASP A 55 13.34 21.14 12.24
N ASN A 56 12.68 21.98 13.04
CA ASN A 56 12.42 21.70 14.45
C ASN A 56 11.44 20.55 14.61
N THR A 57 10.36 20.58 13.84
CA THR A 57 9.38 19.48 13.80
C THR A 57 10.03 18.17 13.36
N LEU A 58 10.87 18.21 12.32
CA LEU A 58 11.59 17.02 11.84
C LEU A 58 12.57 16.47 12.89
N ALA A 59 13.28 17.35 13.59
CA ALA A 59 14.16 16.95 14.69
C ALA A 59 13.39 16.30 15.85
N ALA A 60 12.23 16.85 16.23
CA ALA A 60 11.37 16.26 17.24
C ALA A 60 10.79 14.90 16.82
N LEU A 61 10.37 14.77 15.55
CA LEU A 61 9.92 13.50 14.98
C LEU A 61 11.03 12.44 14.93
N ALA A 62 12.28 12.84 14.63
CA ALA A 62 13.42 11.93 14.65
C ALA A 62 13.68 11.38 16.07
N LYS A 63 13.64 12.24 17.10
CA LYS A 63 13.75 11.79 18.50
C LYS A 63 12.61 10.84 18.89
N LEU A 64 11.39 11.13 18.45
CA LEU A 64 10.24 10.26 18.70
C LEU A 64 10.43 8.90 18.03
N ALA A 65 10.91 8.87 16.79
CA ALA A 65 11.18 7.63 16.06
C ALA A 65 12.25 6.77 16.79
N GLU A 66 13.30 7.41 17.30
CA GLU A 66 14.35 6.76 18.07
C GLU A 66 13.82 6.20 19.40
N GLU A 67 13.14 7.02 20.21
CA GLU A 67 12.59 6.59 21.51
C GLU A 67 11.51 5.50 21.34
N ALA A 68 10.72 5.59 20.28
CA ALA A 68 9.73 4.59 19.92
C ALA A 68 10.33 3.31 19.30
N GLN A 69 11.64 3.28 19.04
CA GLN A 69 12.32 2.17 18.36
C GLN A 69 11.66 1.83 17.00
N LEU A 70 11.40 2.86 16.20
CA LEU A 70 10.63 2.68 14.95
C LEU A 70 11.35 1.78 13.95
N SER A 71 12.66 1.95 13.78
CA SER A 71 13.48 1.16 12.86
C SER A 71 13.53 -0.31 13.25
N GLU A 72 13.72 -0.59 14.54
CA GLU A 72 13.76 -1.95 15.08
C GLU A 72 12.41 -2.65 14.94
N LYS A 73 11.32 -1.94 15.23
CA LYS A 73 9.96 -2.47 15.07
C LYS A 73 9.61 -2.71 13.61
N PHE A 74 10.07 -1.84 12.71
CA PHE A 74 9.90 -2.06 11.28
C PHE A 74 10.70 -3.29 10.81
N ALA A 75 11.95 -3.45 11.27
CA ALA A 75 12.76 -4.63 10.98
C ALA A 75 12.09 -5.91 11.50
N ALA A 76 11.56 -5.90 12.73
CA ALA A 76 10.83 -7.02 13.31
C ALA A 76 9.61 -7.41 12.44
N LEU A 77 8.80 -6.43 12.01
CA LEU A 77 7.69 -6.65 11.07
C LEU A 77 8.19 -7.24 9.75
N TYR A 78 9.23 -6.66 9.19
CA TYR A 78 9.78 -7.05 7.89
C TYR A 78 10.37 -8.46 7.92
N ASN A 79 10.96 -8.86 9.05
CA ASN A 79 11.53 -10.19 9.28
C ASN A 79 10.51 -11.24 9.73
N GLY A 80 9.24 -10.87 9.82
CA GLY A 80 8.15 -11.80 10.12
C GLY A 80 8.00 -12.14 11.60
N GLU A 81 8.33 -11.22 12.50
CA GLU A 81 7.94 -11.36 13.89
C GLU A 81 6.44 -11.12 14.07
N VAL A 82 5.86 -11.69 15.12
CA VAL A 82 4.45 -11.45 15.46
C VAL A 82 4.29 -10.05 16.03
N VAL A 83 3.94 -9.09 15.16
CA VAL A 83 3.73 -7.69 15.53
C VAL A 83 2.26 -7.36 15.83
N ASN A 84 1.31 -8.08 15.24
CA ASN A 84 -0.09 -8.00 15.60
C ASN A 84 -0.36 -8.96 16.78
N THR A 85 -0.09 -8.47 17.98
CA THR A 85 -0.20 -9.27 19.20
C THR A 85 -1.64 -9.60 19.58
N GLY A 86 -2.62 -8.79 19.18
CA GLY A 86 -4.04 -9.01 19.42
C GLY A 86 -4.58 -10.24 18.71
N GLU A 87 -4.20 -10.42 17.44
CA GLU A 87 -4.60 -11.57 16.62
C GLU A 87 -3.50 -12.63 16.52
N LYS A 88 -2.34 -12.40 17.13
CA LYS A 88 -1.15 -13.28 17.05
C LYS A 88 -0.72 -13.56 15.62
N ARG A 89 -0.69 -12.53 14.77
CA ARG A 89 -0.39 -12.64 13.34
C ARG A 89 0.90 -11.93 12.94
N LEU A 90 1.52 -12.47 11.90
CA LEU A 90 2.55 -11.81 11.11
C LEU A 90 1.90 -10.75 10.20
N VAL A 91 2.71 -9.78 9.75
CA VAL A 91 2.31 -8.78 8.77
C VAL A 91 3.31 -8.84 7.60
N LEU A 92 2.98 -9.60 6.56
CA LEU A 92 3.90 -9.96 5.48
C LEU A 92 3.51 -9.40 4.10
N HIS A 93 2.78 -8.28 4.06
CA HIS A 93 2.32 -7.67 2.81
C HIS A 93 3.44 -7.36 1.81
N HIS A 94 4.65 -7.09 2.28
CA HIS A 94 5.82 -6.84 1.43
C HIS A 94 6.22 -8.06 0.59
N MET A 95 5.97 -9.29 1.06
CA MET A 95 6.28 -10.52 0.31
C MET A 95 5.39 -10.73 -0.91
N THR A 96 4.25 -10.05 -0.99
CA THR A 96 3.37 -10.10 -2.16
C THR A 96 3.67 -8.99 -3.18
N ARG A 97 4.66 -8.13 -2.91
CA ARG A 97 5.03 -6.97 -3.72
C ARG A 97 6.50 -7.03 -4.13
N GLY A 98 6.81 -7.90 -5.10
CA GLY A 98 8.16 -8.04 -5.64
C GLY A 98 9.09 -8.92 -4.80
N GLN A 99 8.55 -9.79 -3.97
CA GLN A 99 9.31 -10.77 -3.16
C GLN A 99 10.38 -10.12 -2.27
N LEU A 100 10.04 -8.99 -1.68
CA LEU A 100 10.93 -8.22 -0.82
C LEU A 100 11.16 -8.95 0.52
N GLY A 101 12.34 -8.74 1.11
CA GLY A 101 12.74 -9.34 2.38
C GLY A 101 13.32 -10.77 2.24
N ASP A 102 13.72 -11.34 3.35
CA ASP A 102 14.21 -12.71 3.44
C ASP A 102 13.06 -13.73 3.55
N ALA A 103 13.37 -15.01 3.46
CA ALA A 103 12.40 -16.07 3.74
C ALA A 103 11.93 -15.99 5.20
N VAL A 104 10.64 -16.17 5.42
CA VAL A 104 10.03 -16.24 6.76
C VAL A 104 9.32 -17.56 6.91
N GLU A 105 9.73 -18.36 7.88
CA GLU A 105 9.02 -19.58 8.26
C GLU A 105 7.99 -19.28 9.36
N ALA A 106 6.76 -19.73 9.14
CA ALA A 106 5.72 -19.68 10.15
C ALA A 106 4.80 -20.90 9.98
N ASP A 107 4.47 -21.54 11.09
CA ASP A 107 3.64 -22.77 11.12
C ASP A 107 4.20 -23.89 10.21
N GLY A 108 5.51 -24.02 10.11
CA GLY A 108 6.18 -25.00 9.26
C GLY A 108 6.10 -24.70 7.75
N VAL A 109 5.74 -23.49 7.36
CA VAL A 109 5.60 -23.07 5.97
C VAL A 109 6.55 -21.91 5.68
N ASP A 110 7.39 -22.05 4.64
CA ASP A 110 8.09 -20.91 4.04
C ASP A 110 7.07 -19.98 3.36
N LYS A 111 6.83 -18.82 4.00
CA LYS A 111 5.83 -17.85 3.54
C LYS A 111 6.19 -17.21 2.20
N ARG A 112 7.48 -17.05 1.88
CA ARG A 112 7.90 -16.52 0.58
C ARG A 112 7.50 -17.48 -0.54
N SER A 113 7.90 -18.74 -0.44
CA SER A 113 7.55 -19.76 -1.43
C SER A 113 6.03 -19.91 -1.56
N PHE A 114 5.31 -19.88 -0.44
CA PHE A 114 3.84 -19.90 -0.44
C PHE A 114 3.24 -18.74 -1.24
N TYR A 115 3.68 -17.50 -1.02
CA TYR A 115 3.12 -16.35 -1.76
C TYR A 115 3.47 -16.39 -3.25
N VAL A 116 4.68 -16.82 -3.61
CA VAL A 116 5.07 -17.01 -5.03
C VAL A 116 4.18 -18.06 -5.70
N GLU A 117 3.94 -19.18 -5.03
CA GLU A 117 3.03 -20.21 -5.53
C GLU A 117 1.61 -19.69 -5.72
N GLN A 118 1.08 -18.94 -4.73
CA GLN A 118 -0.26 -18.35 -4.87
C GLN A 118 -0.34 -17.37 -6.04
N GLN A 119 0.67 -16.52 -6.25
CA GLN A 119 0.72 -15.61 -7.40
C GLN A 119 0.74 -16.37 -8.73
N ASN A 120 1.52 -17.44 -8.83
CA ASN A 120 1.56 -18.30 -10.01
C ASN A 120 0.20 -18.97 -10.27
N ARG A 121 -0.47 -19.47 -9.22
CA ARG A 121 -1.80 -20.08 -9.34
C ARG A 121 -2.86 -19.07 -9.81
N ILE A 122 -2.80 -17.82 -9.32
CA ILE A 122 -3.69 -16.74 -9.77
C ILE A 122 -3.44 -16.44 -11.25
N ALA A 123 -2.20 -16.33 -11.67
CA ALA A 123 -1.84 -16.08 -13.07
C ALA A 123 -2.29 -17.21 -13.99
N ASP A 124 -2.06 -18.47 -13.62
CA ASP A 124 -2.50 -19.66 -14.38
C ASP A 124 -4.03 -19.68 -14.52
N PHE A 125 -4.75 -19.48 -13.42
CA PHE A 125 -6.22 -19.42 -13.45
C PHE A 125 -6.74 -18.32 -14.38
N ALA A 126 -6.22 -17.10 -14.25
CA ALA A 126 -6.61 -15.97 -15.08
C ALA A 126 -6.33 -16.25 -16.57
N ASN A 127 -5.16 -16.82 -16.89
CA ASN A 127 -4.81 -17.17 -18.26
C ASN A 127 -5.76 -18.24 -18.86
N LYS A 128 -6.11 -19.26 -18.08
CA LYS A 128 -7.07 -20.31 -18.50
C LYS A 128 -8.46 -19.76 -18.76
N VAL A 129 -8.94 -18.85 -17.90
CA VAL A 129 -10.23 -18.16 -18.12
C VAL A 129 -10.17 -17.32 -19.40
N HIS A 130 -9.11 -16.53 -19.59
CA HIS A 130 -8.93 -15.71 -20.79
C HIS A 130 -8.79 -16.52 -22.08
N ALA A 131 -8.17 -17.69 -22.02
CA ALA A 131 -8.06 -18.61 -23.15
C ALA A 131 -9.40 -19.31 -23.45
N GLY A 132 -10.30 -19.38 -22.47
CA GLY A 132 -11.56 -20.15 -22.56
C GLY A 132 -11.37 -21.64 -22.33
N GLU A 133 -10.33 -22.01 -21.61
CA GLU A 133 -10.12 -23.37 -21.11
C GLU A 133 -11.04 -23.63 -19.89
N ILE A 134 -11.35 -22.59 -19.14
CA ILE A 134 -12.35 -22.60 -18.07
C ILE A 134 -13.60 -21.92 -18.61
N THR A 135 -14.72 -22.64 -18.64
CA THR A 135 -16.00 -22.22 -19.20
C THR A 135 -17.13 -22.35 -18.18
N ASN A 136 -18.29 -21.79 -18.50
CA ASN A 136 -19.51 -22.04 -17.75
C ASN A 136 -20.06 -23.46 -18.02
N ALA A 137 -21.17 -23.82 -17.37
CA ALA A 137 -21.79 -25.14 -17.51
C ALA A 137 -22.29 -25.42 -18.93
N ALA A 138 -22.51 -24.41 -19.76
CA ALA A 138 -22.91 -24.53 -21.17
C ALA A 138 -21.70 -24.61 -22.13
N GLY A 139 -20.46 -24.59 -21.62
CA GLY A 139 -19.24 -24.59 -22.43
C GLY A 139 -18.88 -23.23 -23.02
N GLU A 140 -19.48 -22.15 -22.54
CA GLU A 140 -19.25 -20.80 -23.04
C GLU A 140 -18.16 -20.09 -22.24
N LYS A 141 -17.38 -19.25 -22.92
CA LYS A 141 -16.35 -18.41 -22.27
C LYS A 141 -16.98 -17.38 -21.35
N PHE A 142 -16.30 -17.12 -20.24
CA PHE A 142 -16.61 -15.98 -19.40
C PHE A 142 -16.17 -14.68 -20.09
N THR A 143 -17.06 -13.71 -20.19
CA THR A 143 -16.81 -12.39 -20.79
C THR A 143 -16.90 -11.25 -19.78
N THR A 144 -17.47 -11.52 -18.63
CA THR A 144 -17.72 -10.54 -17.58
C THR A 144 -17.28 -11.08 -16.22
N VAL A 145 -16.64 -10.23 -15.44
CA VAL A 145 -16.33 -10.46 -14.02
C VAL A 145 -17.15 -9.50 -13.18
N VAL A 146 -17.77 -10.01 -12.12
CA VAL A 146 -18.48 -9.19 -11.14
C VAL A 146 -17.64 -9.13 -9.85
N GLN A 147 -17.18 -7.92 -9.52
CA GLN A 147 -16.47 -7.66 -8.29
C GLN A 147 -17.46 -7.16 -7.24
N ILE A 148 -17.66 -7.97 -6.20
CA ILE A 148 -18.52 -7.62 -5.07
C ILE A 148 -17.64 -7.29 -3.88
N GLY A 149 -17.74 -6.07 -3.36
CA GLY A 149 -16.94 -5.68 -2.22
C GLY A 149 -17.15 -4.24 -1.81
N ILE A 150 -16.97 -3.96 -0.53
CA ILE A 150 -17.13 -2.63 0.07
C ILE A 150 -15.76 -2.10 0.48
N GLY A 151 -15.51 -0.80 0.28
CA GLY A 151 -14.28 -0.13 0.66
C GLY A 151 -13.04 -0.73 -0.01
N GLY A 152 -12.12 -1.29 0.78
CA GLY A 152 -10.86 -1.86 0.26
C GLY A 152 -11.04 -3.04 -0.69
N SER A 153 -12.15 -3.76 -0.61
CA SER A 153 -12.49 -4.85 -1.53
C SER A 153 -13.06 -4.38 -2.86
N ASP A 154 -13.47 -3.12 -2.97
CA ASP A 154 -13.94 -2.49 -4.21
C ASP A 154 -12.89 -1.54 -4.80
N LEU A 155 -12.43 -0.56 -4.02
CA LEU A 155 -11.68 0.58 -4.54
C LEU A 155 -10.36 0.19 -5.23
N GLY A 156 -9.63 -0.78 -4.71
CA GLY A 156 -8.38 -1.26 -5.30
C GLY A 156 -8.60 -1.90 -6.67
N PRO A 157 -9.38 -2.98 -6.77
CA PRO A 157 -9.70 -3.65 -8.04
C PRO A 157 -10.35 -2.70 -9.06
N ARG A 158 -11.30 -1.88 -8.65
CA ARG A 158 -11.96 -0.89 -9.51
C ARG A 158 -10.97 0.14 -10.05
N ALA A 159 -10.11 0.71 -9.21
CA ALA A 159 -9.12 1.69 -9.63
C ALA A 159 -8.15 1.11 -10.67
N MET A 160 -7.67 -0.11 -10.48
CA MET A 160 -6.78 -0.79 -11.43
C MET A 160 -7.47 -1.07 -12.75
N TYR A 161 -8.72 -1.56 -12.71
CA TYR A 161 -9.48 -1.81 -13.92
C TYR A 161 -9.70 -0.52 -14.72
N LEU A 162 -10.24 0.53 -14.10
CA LEU A 162 -10.52 1.81 -14.76
C LEU A 162 -9.26 2.48 -15.31
N ALA A 163 -8.13 2.38 -14.60
CA ALA A 163 -6.86 2.92 -15.06
C ALA A 163 -6.34 2.22 -16.33
N LEU A 164 -6.59 0.92 -16.48
CA LEU A 164 -6.04 0.11 -17.55
C LEU A 164 -7.02 -0.21 -18.68
N GLU A 165 -8.33 -0.07 -18.48
CA GLU A 165 -9.36 -0.46 -19.44
C GLU A 165 -9.17 0.18 -20.82
N ASN A 166 -9.03 1.50 -20.86
CA ASN A 166 -8.86 2.22 -22.12
C ASN A 166 -7.54 1.87 -22.82
N TRP A 167 -6.48 1.69 -22.06
CA TRP A 167 -5.19 1.24 -22.58
C TRP A 167 -5.31 -0.17 -23.18
N ALA A 168 -5.95 -1.09 -22.48
CA ALA A 168 -6.14 -2.47 -22.92
C ALA A 168 -7.00 -2.53 -24.20
N LYS A 169 -8.09 -1.76 -24.28
CA LYS A 169 -8.92 -1.65 -25.48
C LYS A 169 -8.13 -1.11 -26.67
N LYS A 170 -7.37 -0.03 -26.48
CA LYS A 170 -6.54 0.58 -27.52
C LYS A 170 -5.44 -0.33 -28.05
N ASN A 171 -4.90 -1.20 -27.20
CA ASN A 171 -3.84 -2.15 -27.56
C ASN A 171 -4.36 -3.56 -27.93
N ASN A 172 -5.67 -3.75 -28.06
CA ASN A 172 -6.30 -5.05 -28.37
C ASN A 172 -5.96 -6.17 -27.36
N THR A 173 -5.72 -5.80 -26.10
CA THR A 173 -5.44 -6.73 -25.00
C THR A 173 -6.59 -6.85 -24.00
N PHE A 174 -7.69 -6.16 -24.25
CA PHE A 174 -8.89 -6.22 -23.43
C PHE A 174 -9.50 -7.62 -23.45
N LYS A 175 -9.78 -8.21 -22.29
CA LYS A 175 -10.25 -9.60 -22.16
C LYS A 175 -11.66 -9.73 -21.62
N MET A 176 -11.99 -8.97 -20.58
CA MET A 176 -13.25 -9.12 -19.86
C MET A 176 -13.79 -7.76 -19.41
N GLU A 177 -15.12 -7.63 -19.45
CA GLU A 177 -15.82 -6.51 -18.83
C GLU A 177 -15.86 -6.71 -17.31
N ALA A 178 -15.68 -5.66 -16.51
CA ALA A 178 -15.89 -5.72 -15.09
C ALA A 178 -17.14 -4.93 -14.67
N LYS A 179 -17.93 -5.52 -13.79
CA LYS A 179 -19.03 -4.88 -13.08
C LYS A 179 -18.66 -4.81 -11.59
N PHE A 180 -19.05 -3.73 -10.94
CA PHE A 180 -18.67 -3.49 -9.55
C PHE A 180 -19.94 -3.26 -8.73
N ILE A 181 -20.11 -4.07 -7.70
CA ILE A 181 -21.15 -3.92 -6.67
C ILE A 181 -20.46 -3.51 -5.40
N SER A 182 -20.62 -2.25 -5.00
CA SER A 182 -19.86 -1.63 -3.91
C SER A 182 -20.65 -1.36 -2.64
N ASN A 183 -21.95 -1.72 -2.64
CA ASN A 183 -22.85 -1.46 -1.54
C ASN A 183 -23.73 -2.69 -1.24
N VAL A 184 -24.44 -2.63 -0.12
CA VAL A 184 -25.48 -3.60 0.27
C VAL A 184 -26.88 -3.20 -0.24
N ASP A 185 -26.96 -2.12 -1.00
CA ASP A 185 -28.19 -1.66 -1.63
C ASP A 185 -28.61 -2.65 -2.72
N PRO A 186 -29.83 -3.17 -2.72
CA PRO A 186 -30.29 -4.11 -3.75
C PRO A 186 -30.41 -3.48 -5.14
N ASP A 187 -30.37 -2.17 -5.24
CA ASP A 187 -30.43 -1.41 -6.49
C ASP A 187 -29.05 -1.08 -7.09
N ASP A 188 -27.93 -1.46 -6.42
CA ASP A 188 -26.55 -1.23 -6.87
C ASP A 188 -26.09 -2.26 -7.93
#